data_f8811ab85ec3e61790b811e217077ba7
#
_entry.id   f8811ab85ec3e61790b811e217077ba7
#
_cell.length_a   1.000
_cell.length_b   1.000
_cell.length_c   1.000
_cell.angle_alpha   90.00
_cell.angle_beta   90.00
_cell.angle_gamma   90.00
#
_symmetry.space_group_name_H-M   'P 1'
#
loop_
_entity.id
_entity.type
_entity.pdbx_description
1 polymer ?
#
loop_
_entity_poly.entity_id
_entity_poly.type
_entity_poly.pdbx_seq_one_letter_code
_entity_poly.pdbx_strand_id
1 'polypeptide(L)'
;MRDDEAVTTWALAARSGDADAIERFIRATQSDVRRYVARLSNDPQGADDLVQETYLRALRSLERFEGRSSARTWLLSIARRTVVDRLRFNAARPRLSDTDDWQSAAERAQTAQLPGFDEGVALSQLLDRLPYERREAFVLTQMLGLPYAEAAVVAGCPVGTVRSRVARAREALICQLETAERDAVRIPVAA
;
A
#
# COMPACT_ATOMS: atom_id res chain seq x y z
N MET A 1 -10.35 -16.83 2.28
CA MET A 1 -9.79 -16.55 3.62
C MET A 1 -8.33 -16.94 3.55
N ARG A 2 -7.41 -16.00 3.72
CA ARG A 2 -5.96 -16.31 3.73
C ARG A 2 -5.64 -16.94 5.08
N ASP A 3 -4.82 -17.97 5.04
CA ASP A 3 -4.38 -18.66 6.25
C ASP A 3 -3.19 -17.90 6.87
N ASP A 4 -3.50 -16.83 7.64
CA ASP A 4 -2.49 -16.03 8.32
C ASP A 4 -1.73 -16.85 9.39
N GLU A 5 -2.30 -17.96 9.86
CA GLU A 5 -1.67 -18.88 10.77
C GLU A 5 -0.57 -19.70 10.07
N ALA A 6 -0.85 -20.22 8.87
CA ALA A 6 0.17 -20.88 8.07
C ALA A 6 1.33 -19.94 7.71
N VAL A 7 1.03 -18.71 7.32
CA VAL A 7 2.06 -17.70 7.02
C VAL A 7 2.93 -17.41 8.25
N THR A 8 2.33 -17.36 9.44
CA THR A 8 3.05 -17.16 10.69
C THR A 8 3.92 -18.38 11.04
N THR A 9 3.40 -19.58 10.81
CA THR A 9 4.17 -20.83 10.97
C THR A 9 5.40 -20.86 10.06
N TRP A 10 5.26 -20.48 8.78
CA TRP A 10 6.42 -20.39 7.87
C TRP A 10 7.42 -19.33 8.30
N ALA A 11 6.98 -18.17 8.76
CA ALA A 11 7.88 -17.15 9.29
C ALA A 11 8.67 -17.64 10.53
N LEU A 12 8.03 -18.40 11.41
CA LEU A 12 8.68 -18.98 12.58
C LEU A 12 9.68 -20.07 12.18
N ALA A 13 9.36 -20.94 11.22
CA ALA A 13 10.30 -21.94 10.70
C ALA A 13 11.49 -21.28 9.97
N ALA A 14 11.25 -20.20 9.25
CA ALA A 14 12.28 -19.43 8.54
C ALA A 14 13.33 -18.79 9.46
N ARG A 15 13.05 -18.62 10.77
CA ARG A 15 14.04 -18.14 11.76
C ARG A 15 15.26 -19.03 11.89
N SER A 16 15.10 -20.33 11.69
CA SER A 16 16.20 -21.31 11.75
C SER A 16 16.98 -21.44 10.43
N GLY A 17 16.70 -20.59 9.43
CA GLY A 17 17.36 -20.61 8.14
C GLY A 17 16.77 -21.61 7.14
N ASP A 18 15.55 -22.13 7.39
CA ASP A 18 14.82 -23.00 6.46
C ASP A 18 14.48 -22.21 5.18
N ALA A 19 15.18 -22.52 4.08
CA ALA A 19 15.03 -21.86 2.80
C ALA A 19 13.63 -22.05 2.19
N ASP A 20 13.04 -23.23 2.35
CA ASP A 20 11.70 -23.53 1.84
C ASP A 20 10.63 -22.72 2.61
N ALA A 21 10.79 -22.58 3.91
CA ALA A 21 9.91 -21.76 4.73
C ALA A 21 10.02 -20.28 4.37
N ILE A 22 11.24 -19.76 4.12
CA ILE A 22 11.47 -18.40 3.64
C ILE A 22 10.76 -18.16 2.30
N GLU A 23 10.92 -19.08 1.34
CA GLU A 23 10.28 -18.96 0.02
C GLU A 23 8.75 -18.95 0.14
N ARG A 24 8.16 -19.85 0.92
CA ARG A 24 6.70 -19.90 1.15
C ARG A 24 6.20 -18.62 1.81
N PHE A 25 6.90 -18.13 2.81
CA PHE A 25 6.57 -16.87 3.48
C PHE A 25 6.56 -15.68 2.50
N ILE A 26 7.62 -15.52 1.69
CA ILE A 26 7.72 -14.45 0.69
C ILE A 26 6.59 -14.58 -0.33
N ARG A 27 6.40 -15.77 -0.91
CA ARG A 27 5.37 -16.03 -1.93
C ARG A 27 3.95 -15.71 -1.42
N ALA A 28 3.64 -16.07 -0.17
CA ALA A 28 2.34 -15.84 0.44
C ALA A 28 2.05 -14.35 0.73
N THR A 29 3.10 -13.56 0.98
CA THR A 29 2.96 -12.16 1.42
C THR A 29 3.25 -11.14 0.33
N GLN A 30 3.89 -11.54 -0.77
CA GLN A 30 4.39 -10.63 -1.81
C GLN A 30 3.29 -9.74 -2.41
N SER A 31 2.11 -10.31 -2.69
CA SER A 31 1.00 -9.54 -3.26
C SER A 31 0.51 -8.41 -2.33
N ASP A 32 0.53 -8.65 -1.02
CA ASP A 32 0.08 -7.68 -0.03
C ASP A 32 1.11 -6.56 0.18
N VAL A 33 2.39 -6.93 0.30
CA VAL A 33 3.47 -5.94 0.41
C VAL A 33 3.51 -5.05 -0.84
N ARG A 34 3.46 -5.65 -2.04
CA ARG A 34 3.46 -4.91 -3.30
C ARG A 34 2.26 -3.96 -3.40
N ARG A 35 1.04 -4.44 -3.06
CA ARG A 35 -0.18 -3.64 -3.07
C ARG A 35 -0.10 -2.49 -2.06
N TYR A 36 0.40 -2.76 -0.85
CA TYR A 36 0.59 -1.76 0.18
C TYR A 36 1.57 -0.66 -0.28
N VAL A 37 2.74 -1.06 -0.73
CA VAL A 37 3.79 -0.14 -1.18
C VAL A 37 3.32 0.69 -2.37
N ALA A 38 2.75 0.06 -3.40
CA ALA A 38 2.29 0.75 -4.60
C ALA A 38 1.20 1.81 -4.31
N ARG A 39 0.39 1.60 -3.27
CA ARG A 39 -0.68 2.53 -2.90
C ARG A 39 -0.25 3.65 -1.97
N LEU A 40 0.91 3.54 -1.32
CA LEU A 40 1.32 4.47 -0.26
C LEU A 40 2.65 5.18 -0.54
N SER A 41 3.48 4.71 -1.48
CA SER A 41 4.76 5.33 -1.79
C SER A 41 4.65 6.62 -2.60
N ASN A 42 3.55 6.84 -3.33
CA ASN A 42 3.40 7.88 -4.36
C ASN A 42 4.50 7.84 -5.44
N ASP A 43 5.18 6.71 -5.56
CA ASP A 43 6.29 6.48 -6.48
C ASP A 43 6.12 5.10 -7.13
N PRO A 44 5.41 5.02 -8.28
CA PRO A 44 5.17 3.75 -8.97
C PRO A 44 6.46 3.10 -9.48
N GLN A 45 7.46 3.90 -9.88
CA GLN A 45 8.73 3.40 -10.40
C GLN A 45 9.62 2.85 -9.29
N GLY A 46 9.64 3.49 -8.12
CA GLY A 46 10.39 3.02 -6.94
C GLY A 46 9.66 1.97 -6.10
N ALA A 47 8.45 1.56 -6.49
CA ALA A 47 7.68 0.60 -5.69
C ALA A 47 8.36 -0.77 -5.56
N ASP A 48 8.95 -1.29 -6.62
CA ASP A 48 9.64 -2.58 -6.60
C ASP A 48 10.90 -2.54 -5.71
N ASP A 49 11.65 -1.44 -5.71
CA ASP A 49 12.79 -1.23 -4.82
C ASP A 49 12.35 -1.22 -3.34
N LEU A 50 11.22 -0.57 -3.04
CA LEU A 50 10.67 -0.53 -1.68
C LEU A 50 10.16 -1.90 -1.23
N VAL A 51 9.60 -2.70 -2.13
CA VAL A 51 9.24 -4.10 -1.85
C VAL A 51 10.48 -4.90 -1.53
N GLN A 52 11.53 -4.81 -2.33
CA GLN A 52 12.78 -5.49 -2.11
C GLN A 52 13.41 -5.07 -0.77
N GLU A 53 13.51 -3.78 -0.49
CA GLU A 53 14.05 -3.26 0.77
C GLU A 53 13.22 -3.73 1.98
N THR A 54 11.89 -3.83 1.83
CA THR A 54 11.00 -4.38 2.86
C THR A 54 11.39 -5.81 3.20
N TYR A 55 11.60 -6.68 2.20
CA TYR A 55 12.01 -8.06 2.43
C TYR A 55 13.42 -8.17 2.98
N LEU A 56 14.36 -7.35 2.52
CA LEU A 56 15.71 -7.32 3.09
C LEU A 56 15.68 -6.97 4.58
N ARG A 57 14.89 -5.97 4.99
CA ARG A 57 14.70 -5.61 6.40
C ARG A 57 13.99 -6.71 7.18
N ALA A 58 12.97 -7.33 6.59
CA ALA A 58 12.26 -8.45 7.20
C ALA A 58 13.19 -9.64 7.46
N LEU A 59 13.93 -10.10 6.46
CA LEU A 59 14.83 -11.24 6.59
C LEU A 59 15.94 -10.98 7.64
N ARG A 60 16.52 -9.77 7.69
CA ARG A 60 17.51 -9.40 8.72
C ARG A 60 16.92 -9.40 10.14
N SER A 61 15.62 -9.19 10.28
CA SER A 61 14.95 -9.13 11.59
C SER A 61 14.15 -10.39 11.91
N LEU A 62 14.15 -11.37 11.00
CA LEU A 62 13.34 -12.57 11.11
C LEU A 62 13.71 -13.43 12.33
N GLU A 63 15.01 -13.50 12.67
CA GLU A 63 15.50 -14.20 13.87
C GLU A 63 14.84 -13.71 15.17
N ARG A 64 14.42 -12.43 15.19
CA ARG A 64 13.78 -11.79 16.35
C ARG A 64 12.25 -11.85 16.30
N PHE A 65 11.68 -12.42 15.24
CA PHE A 65 10.23 -12.56 15.15
C PHE A 65 9.74 -13.64 16.10
N GLU A 66 8.93 -13.27 17.09
CA GLU A 66 8.45 -14.16 18.15
C GLU A 66 7.00 -14.63 17.96
N GLY A 67 6.33 -14.24 16.88
CA GLY A 67 4.94 -14.63 16.62
C GLY A 67 3.91 -13.96 17.54
N ARG A 68 4.27 -12.82 18.20
CA ARG A 68 3.32 -12.06 19.05
C ARG A 68 2.20 -11.38 18.25
N SER A 69 2.36 -11.25 16.96
CA SER A 69 1.35 -10.84 15.98
C SER A 69 1.42 -11.77 14.79
N SER A 70 0.42 -11.72 13.90
CA SER A 70 0.56 -12.43 12.62
C SER A 70 1.80 -11.96 11.87
N ALA A 71 2.49 -12.88 11.18
CA ALA A 71 3.68 -12.54 10.40
C ALA A 71 3.37 -11.51 9.30
N ARG A 72 2.13 -11.53 8.81
CA ARG A 72 1.61 -10.55 7.85
C ARG A 72 1.56 -9.15 8.44
N THR A 73 0.99 -8.97 9.63
CA THR A 73 0.94 -7.69 10.36
C THR A 73 2.34 -7.17 10.68
N TRP A 74 3.23 -8.06 11.14
CA TRP A 74 4.62 -7.73 11.39
C TRP A 74 5.33 -7.23 10.12
N LEU A 75 5.20 -7.95 9.00
CA LEU A 75 5.82 -7.59 7.72
C LEU A 75 5.27 -6.26 7.18
N LEU A 76 3.95 -6.05 7.24
CA LEU A 76 3.35 -4.77 6.83
C LEU A 76 3.80 -3.60 7.72
N SER A 77 4.11 -3.83 9.00
CA SER A 77 4.72 -2.82 9.85
C SER A 77 6.13 -2.44 9.40
N ILE A 78 6.89 -3.40 8.83
CA ILE A 78 8.20 -3.14 8.22
C ILE A 78 8.01 -2.37 6.91
N ALA A 79 7.07 -2.80 6.05
CA ALA A 79 6.74 -2.10 4.80
C ALA A 79 6.35 -0.63 5.05
N ARG A 80 5.54 -0.38 6.09
CA ARG A 80 5.18 0.97 6.51
C ARG A 80 6.39 1.84 6.82
N ARG A 81 7.32 1.32 7.62
CA ARG A 81 8.55 2.05 7.97
C ARG A 81 9.36 2.36 6.71
N THR A 82 9.51 1.39 5.80
CA THR A 82 10.23 1.57 4.53
C THR A 82 9.59 2.67 3.68
N VAL A 83 8.26 2.68 3.55
CA VAL A 83 7.52 3.72 2.80
C VAL A 83 7.67 5.09 3.48
N VAL A 84 7.46 5.18 4.79
CA VAL A 84 7.57 6.45 5.54
C VAL A 84 8.99 7.01 5.46
N ASP A 85 10.02 6.17 5.56
CA ASP A 85 11.43 6.59 5.40
C ASP A 85 11.67 7.18 4.01
N ARG A 86 11.14 6.56 2.94
CA ARG A 86 11.22 7.07 1.56
C ARG A 86 10.50 8.41 1.42
N LEU A 87 9.29 8.53 1.94
CA LEU A 87 8.52 9.79 1.88
C LEU A 87 9.26 10.93 2.60
N ARG A 88 9.85 10.65 3.76
CA ARG A 88 10.67 11.63 4.50
C ARG A 88 11.93 12.01 3.72
N PHE A 89 12.60 11.04 3.11
CA PHE A 89 13.79 11.28 2.30
C PHE A 89 13.44 12.17 1.08
N ASN A 90 12.36 11.87 0.37
CA ASN A 90 11.91 12.66 -0.77
C ASN A 90 11.48 14.08 -0.36
N ALA A 91 10.84 14.24 0.81
CA ALA A 91 10.45 15.56 1.33
C ALA A 91 11.66 16.42 1.79
N ALA A 92 12.74 15.76 2.25
CA ALA A 92 13.96 16.46 2.67
C ALA A 92 14.89 16.85 1.50
N ARG A 93 14.68 16.28 0.30
CA ARG A 93 15.49 16.59 -0.88
C ARG A 93 14.96 17.88 -1.51
N PRO A 94 15.80 18.94 -1.71
CA PRO A 94 15.38 20.10 -2.47
C PRO A 94 14.94 19.63 -3.87
N ARG A 95 13.75 20.04 -4.32
CA ARG A 95 13.32 19.82 -5.71
C ARG A 95 14.27 20.57 -6.64
N LEU A 96 15.27 19.88 -7.15
CA LEU A 96 16.06 20.35 -8.28
C LEU A 96 15.24 20.05 -9.53
N SER A 97 14.65 21.11 -10.06
CA SER A 97 14.03 21.31 -11.37
C SER A 97 12.86 20.39 -11.81
N ASP A 98 11.82 21.09 -12.24
CA ASP A 98 10.55 20.71 -12.86
C ASP A 98 10.62 19.91 -14.18
N THR A 99 11.73 19.27 -14.53
CA THR A 99 11.89 18.64 -15.85
C THR A 99 11.41 17.18 -15.89
N ASP A 100 11.35 16.49 -14.76
CA ASP A 100 11.00 15.05 -14.73
C ASP A 100 9.49 14.78 -14.53
N ASP A 101 8.70 15.78 -14.15
CA ASP A 101 7.28 15.59 -13.78
C ASP A 101 6.38 15.35 -15.00
N TRP A 102 6.71 15.93 -16.17
CA TRP A 102 5.92 15.75 -17.40
C TRP A 102 6.17 14.39 -18.08
N GLN A 103 7.38 13.82 -17.99
CA GLN A 103 7.67 12.48 -18.50
C GLN A 103 6.95 11.41 -17.69
N SER A 104 6.97 11.52 -16.37
CA SER A 104 6.22 10.63 -15.47
C SER A 104 4.70 10.73 -15.63
N ALA A 105 4.18 11.89 -16.03
CA ALA A 105 2.77 12.09 -16.36
C ALA A 105 2.42 11.46 -17.72
N ALA A 106 3.30 11.57 -18.71
CA ALA A 106 3.11 10.99 -20.05
C ALA A 106 3.20 9.46 -20.03
N GLU A 107 4.11 8.87 -19.25
CA GLU A 107 4.23 7.41 -19.09
C GLU A 107 3.03 6.81 -18.37
N ARG A 108 2.48 7.51 -17.35
CA ARG A 108 1.21 7.12 -16.69
C ARG A 108 0.03 7.10 -17.66
N ALA A 109 -0.02 8.02 -18.62
CA ALA A 109 -1.05 8.09 -19.63
C ALA A 109 -0.93 6.98 -20.69
N GLN A 110 0.29 6.54 -21.04
CA GLN A 110 0.51 5.47 -22.02
C GLN A 110 0.18 4.08 -21.50
N THR A 111 0.27 3.84 -20.19
CA THR A 111 -0.04 2.54 -19.57
C THR A 111 -1.56 2.31 -19.41
N ALA A 112 -2.40 3.31 -19.67
CA ALA A 112 -3.85 3.31 -19.43
C ALA A 112 -4.70 2.58 -20.49
N GLN A 113 -4.11 1.89 -21.48
CA GLN A 113 -4.87 1.36 -22.63
C GLN A 113 -5.21 -0.15 -22.56
N LEU A 114 -5.06 -0.84 -21.43
CA LEU A 114 -5.46 -2.25 -21.29
C LEU A 114 -6.87 -2.37 -20.70
N PRO A 115 -7.80 -3.21 -21.25
CA PRO A 115 -9.14 -3.44 -20.72
C PRO A 115 -9.06 -3.94 -19.25
N GLY A 116 -9.80 -3.33 -18.34
CA GLY A 116 -9.72 -3.56 -16.89
C GLY A 116 -8.68 -2.73 -16.17
N PHE A 117 -7.84 -2.01 -16.88
CA PHE A 117 -6.82 -1.10 -16.33
C PHE A 117 -7.44 0.23 -15.87
N ASP A 118 -8.47 0.71 -16.56
CA ASP A 118 -9.15 1.99 -16.27
C ASP A 118 -9.72 2.06 -14.85
N GLU A 119 -10.35 0.98 -14.37
CA GLU A 119 -10.90 0.94 -13.00
C GLU A 119 -9.79 0.97 -11.94
N GLY A 120 -8.68 0.28 -12.20
CA GLY A 120 -7.53 0.26 -11.32
C GLY A 120 -6.82 1.61 -11.24
N VAL A 121 -6.70 2.31 -12.36
CA VAL A 121 -6.12 3.66 -12.46
C VAL A 121 -7.04 4.69 -11.81
N ALA A 122 -8.34 4.64 -12.09
CA ALA A 122 -9.33 5.52 -11.48
C ALA A 122 -9.33 5.39 -9.95
N LEU A 123 -9.34 4.17 -9.42
CA LEU A 123 -9.25 3.94 -7.98
C LEU A 123 -7.93 4.47 -7.39
N SER A 124 -6.80 4.30 -8.10
CA SER A 124 -5.52 4.88 -7.68
C SER A 124 -5.61 6.39 -7.53
N GLN A 125 -6.12 7.08 -8.56
CA GLN A 125 -6.23 8.53 -8.56
C GLN A 125 -7.14 9.05 -7.44
N LEU A 126 -8.25 8.34 -7.15
CA LEU A 126 -9.14 8.67 -6.05
C LEU A 126 -8.44 8.51 -4.69
N LEU A 127 -7.68 7.43 -4.51
CA LEU A 127 -6.92 7.16 -3.30
C LEU A 127 -5.80 8.18 -3.09
N ASP A 128 -5.12 8.61 -4.16
CA ASP A 128 -4.01 9.56 -4.11
C ASP A 128 -4.45 10.96 -3.63
N ARG A 129 -5.73 11.29 -3.82
CA ARG A 129 -6.33 12.53 -3.28
C ARG A 129 -6.63 12.46 -1.77
N LEU A 130 -6.58 11.27 -1.16
CA LEU A 130 -6.78 11.14 0.28
C LEU A 130 -5.51 11.55 1.05
N PRO A 131 -5.64 12.20 2.23
CA PRO A 131 -4.55 12.34 3.17
C PRO A 131 -3.94 10.97 3.50
N TYR A 132 -2.60 10.91 3.63
CA TYR A 132 -1.84 9.67 3.81
C TYR A 132 -2.44 8.72 4.85
N GLU A 133 -2.77 9.23 6.05
CA GLU A 133 -3.27 8.40 7.14
C GLU A 133 -4.67 7.81 6.88
N ARG A 134 -5.52 8.51 6.10
CA ARG A 134 -6.83 8.00 5.71
C ARG A 134 -6.68 6.93 4.63
N ARG A 135 -5.81 7.20 3.65
CA ARG A 135 -5.47 6.24 2.59
C ARG A 135 -4.86 4.98 3.19
N GLU A 136 -3.90 5.10 4.10
CA GLU A 136 -3.28 3.96 4.79
C GLU A 136 -4.31 3.10 5.52
N ALA A 137 -5.18 3.69 6.33
CA ALA A 137 -6.21 2.96 7.06
C ALA A 137 -7.18 2.25 6.11
N PHE A 138 -7.55 2.88 5.00
CA PHE A 138 -8.41 2.30 3.97
C PHE A 138 -7.71 1.13 3.25
N VAL A 139 -6.47 1.29 2.83
CA VAL A 139 -5.69 0.24 2.17
C VAL A 139 -5.55 -0.98 3.07
N LEU A 140 -5.12 -0.80 4.33
CA LEU A 140 -4.94 -1.89 5.27
C LEU A 140 -6.24 -2.68 5.51
N THR A 141 -7.37 -1.99 5.69
CA THR A 141 -8.62 -2.65 6.11
C THR A 141 -9.50 -3.08 4.93
N GLN A 142 -9.63 -2.25 3.89
CA GLN A 142 -10.58 -2.50 2.80
C GLN A 142 -9.93 -3.21 1.61
N MET A 143 -8.66 -2.95 1.34
CA MET A 143 -7.97 -3.57 0.20
C MET A 143 -7.16 -4.80 0.59
N LEU A 144 -6.51 -4.78 1.76
CA LEU A 144 -5.74 -5.92 2.26
C LEU A 144 -6.55 -6.80 3.22
N GLY A 145 -7.70 -6.33 3.70
CA GLY A 145 -8.60 -7.09 4.55
C GLY A 145 -8.08 -7.36 5.96
N LEU A 146 -7.19 -6.51 6.49
CA LEU A 146 -6.73 -6.66 7.87
C LEU A 146 -7.87 -6.34 8.85
N PRO A 147 -8.00 -7.11 9.94
CA PRO A 147 -8.82 -6.71 11.08
C PRO A 147 -8.39 -5.33 11.60
N TYR A 148 -9.34 -4.53 12.09
CA TYR A 148 -9.04 -3.18 12.58
C TYR A 148 -7.96 -3.14 13.67
N ALA A 149 -7.91 -4.17 14.52
CA ALA A 149 -6.89 -4.30 15.56
C ALA A 149 -5.48 -4.46 14.96
N GLU A 150 -5.33 -5.29 13.93
CA GLU A 150 -4.05 -5.49 13.24
C GLU A 150 -3.65 -4.25 12.42
N ALA A 151 -4.61 -3.64 11.72
CA ALA A 151 -4.38 -2.38 11.02
C ALA A 151 -3.92 -1.26 11.98
N ALA A 152 -4.42 -1.24 13.22
CA ALA A 152 -3.99 -0.32 14.26
C ALA A 152 -2.53 -0.54 14.68
N VAL A 153 -2.11 -1.81 14.78
CA VAL A 153 -0.70 -2.18 15.03
C VAL A 153 0.19 -1.68 13.90
N VAL A 154 -0.18 -1.96 12.63
CA VAL A 154 0.59 -1.50 11.47
C VAL A 154 0.65 0.03 11.42
N ALA A 155 -0.48 0.71 11.55
CA ALA A 155 -0.58 2.17 11.47
C ALA A 155 0.01 2.90 12.69
N GLY A 156 0.31 2.19 13.79
CA GLY A 156 0.85 2.76 15.02
C GLY A 156 -0.11 3.73 15.71
N CYS A 157 -1.42 3.43 15.70
CA CYS A 157 -2.44 4.30 16.29
C CYS A 157 -3.58 3.47 16.92
N PRO A 158 -4.41 4.06 17.81
CA PRO A 158 -5.56 3.36 18.41
C PRO A 158 -6.56 2.83 17.38
N VAL A 159 -7.23 1.70 17.68
CA VAL A 159 -8.25 1.08 16.81
C VAL A 159 -9.39 2.06 16.49
N GLY A 160 -9.81 2.88 17.45
CA GLY A 160 -10.82 3.93 17.23
C GLY A 160 -10.39 4.97 16.18
N THR A 161 -9.09 5.28 16.15
CA THR A 161 -8.50 6.18 15.13
C THR A 161 -8.54 5.53 13.75
N VAL A 162 -8.23 4.23 13.62
CA VAL A 162 -8.36 3.52 12.34
C VAL A 162 -9.81 3.54 11.86
N ARG A 163 -10.77 3.25 12.74
CA ARG A 163 -12.21 3.29 12.40
C ARG A 163 -12.64 4.65 11.85
N SER A 164 -12.28 5.73 12.53
CA SER A 164 -12.63 7.09 12.10
C SER A 164 -11.94 7.49 10.79
N ARG A 165 -10.68 7.07 10.59
CA ARG A 165 -9.94 7.30 9.33
C ARG A 165 -10.59 6.58 8.16
N VAL A 166 -11.01 5.32 8.34
CA VAL A 166 -11.73 4.53 7.32
C VAL A 166 -13.08 5.16 6.98
N ALA A 167 -13.87 5.58 7.98
CA ALA A 167 -15.15 6.25 7.75
C ALA A 167 -14.94 7.51 6.90
N ARG A 168 -14.03 8.40 7.30
CA ARG A 168 -13.72 9.64 6.55
C ARG A 168 -13.12 9.38 5.17
N ALA A 169 -12.36 8.29 4.99
CA ALA A 169 -11.87 7.89 3.67
C ALA A 169 -13.03 7.50 2.75
N ARG A 170 -13.98 6.70 3.24
CA ARG A 170 -15.18 6.30 2.48
C ARG A 170 -16.02 7.50 2.08
N GLU A 171 -16.31 8.42 3.01
CA GLU A 171 -17.05 9.66 2.73
C GLU A 171 -16.38 10.49 1.63
N ALA A 172 -15.05 10.67 1.72
CA ALA A 172 -14.28 11.41 0.73
C ALA A 172 -14.30 10.74 -0.65
N LEU A 173 -14.18 9.40 -0.71
CA LEU A 173 -14.23 8.64 -1.96
C LEU A 173 -15.62 8.72 -2.61
N ILE A 174 -16.70 8.61 -1.84
CA ILE A 174 -18.08 8.77 -2.34
C ILE A 174 -18.26 10.16 -2.95
N CYS A 175 -17.87 11.21 -2.22
CA CYS A 175 -17.97 12.59 -2.70
C CYS A 175 -17.17 12.82 -4.00
N GLN A 176 -15.99 12.21 -4.12
CA GLN A 176 -15.17 12.31 -5.34
C GLN A 176 -15.83 11.60 -6.53
N LEU A 177 -16.44 10.42 -6.32
CA LEU A 177 -17.18 9.67 -7.35
C LEU A 177 -18.40 10.46 -7.84
N GLU A 178 -19.22 10.98 -6.92
CA GLU A 178 -20.39 11.80 -7.26
C GLU A 178 -20.02 13.08 -8.03
N THR A 179 -18.84 13.65 -7.73
CA THR A 179 -18.34 14.81 -8.45
C THR A 179 -17.91 14.45 -9.86
N ALA A 180 -17.17 13.34 -10.02
CA ALA A 180 -16.74 12.84 -11.32
C ALA A 180 -17.93 12.48 -12.22
N GLU A 181 -18.97 11.83 -11.66
CA GLU A 181 -20.21 11.53 -12.41
C GLU A 181 -20.93 12.78 -12.88
N ARG A 182 -21.05 13.80 -12.03
CA ARG A 182 -21.67 15.09 -12.39
C ARG A 182 -20.90 15.82 -13.50
N ASP A 183 -19.58 15.78 -13.45
CA ASP A 183 -18.73 16.40 -14.47
C ASP A 183 -18.80 15.64 -15.81
N ALA A 184 -18.89 14.31 -15.77
CA ALA A 184 -19.05 13.47 -16.98
C ALA A 184 -20.39 13.74 -17.69
N VAL A 185 -21.46 13.98 -16.96
CA VAL A 185 -22.80 14.32 -17.53
C VAL A 185 -22.84 15.72 -18.13
N ARG A 186 -21.92 16.62 -17.74
CA ARG A 186 -21.85 18.02 -18.21
C ARG A 186 -21.05 18.22 -19.51
N ILE A 187 -20.38 17.20 -20.02
CA ILE A 187 -19.66 17.28 -21.30
C ILE A 187 -20.71 17.21 -22.41
N PRO A 188 -21.03 18.29 -23.16
CA PRO A 188 -21.94 18.22 -24.27
C PRO A 188 -21.28 17.33 -25.35
N VAL A 189 -22.02 16.33 -25.83
CA VAL A 189 -21.66 15.61 -27.06
C VAL A 189 -21.62 16.67 -28.15
N ALA A 190 -20.42 17.06 -28.58
CA ALA A 190 -20.26 17.94 -29.72
C ALA A 190 -20.81 17.20 -30.97
N ALA A 191 -21.89 17.76 -31.53
CA ALA A 191 -22.51 17.29 -32.74
C ALA A 191 -21.63 17.63 -33.96
#